data_d99bc21088c02dbb22175aff43efc9b6
#
_entry.id   d99bc21088c02dbb22175aff43efc9b6
#
_cell.length_a   1.000
_cell.length_b   1.000
_cell.length_c   1.000
_cell.angle_alpha   90.00
_cell.angle_beta   90.00
_cell.angle_gamma   90.00
#
_symmetry.space_group_name_H-M   'P 1'
#
loop_
_entity.id
_entity.type
_entity.pdbx_description
1 polymer ?
#
loop_
_entity_poly.entity_id
_entity_poly.type
_entity_poly.pdbx_seq_one_letter_code
_entity_poly.pdbx_strand_id
1 'polypeptide(L)'
;MIGFRGEKGEIVRIAYRPVLVEGLKKITKLACGSNHVLALASNGAVYAWGSGQQHQLGRRTVERTKHNALTPREFGLPKGTVDIGAGSYHSFAVNKNGKVYAWGLNSYGETGIQQGAGDDEAVILHPTVIEPLKGKGNITCIEGGAHHSVAVTEAGHCLVWGRIDGCQSGLDIATLPEDHLIRDSKNNPRILTVPTRVPGFDAVYATAGSDHCIAITRDGKAYSWGFSQTYQTGQGQDDEVEIATHIDNTAVRGKKLVWAGAGGQFSAVAGLADYGQLVNGVNGH
;
A
#
# COMPACT_ATOMS: atom_id res chain seq x y z
N MET A 1 14.83 -3.25 9.60
CA MET A 1 16.14 -3.96 9.36
C MET A 1 16.43 -3.92 7.87
N ILE A 2 17.60 -3.44 7.48
CA ILE A 2 17.93 -3.10 6.08
C ILE A 2 18.24 -4.36 5.24
N GLY A 3 18.34 -5.54 5.86
CA GLY A 3 18.62 -6.81 5.16
C GLY A 3 20.00 -6.89 4.51
N PHE A 4 20.98 -6.19 5.07
CA PHE A 4 22.31 -6.09 4.51
C PHE A 4 23.34 -6.86 5.36
N ARG A 5 24.22 -7.59 4.69
CA ARG A 5 25.41 -8.20 5.31
C ARG A 5 26.65 -7.42 4.92
N GLY A 6 27.51 -7.13 5.87
CA GLY A 6 28.82 -6.55 5.63
C GLY A 6 29.77 -7.54 4.93
N GLU A 7 30.93 -7.07 4.53
CA GLU A 7 31.96 -7.84 3.81
C GLU A 7 32.39 -9.15 4.51
N LYS A 8 32.28 -9.19 5.84
CA LYS A 8 32.58 -10.36 6.66
C LYS A 8 31.38 -11.24 6.99
N GLY A 9 30.22 -10.98 6.34
CA GLY A 9 28.97 -11.71 6.56
C GLY A 9 28.20 -11.34 7.84
N GLU A 10 28.65 -10.34 8.59
CA GLU A 10 27.97 -9.82 9.78
C GLU A 10 26.68 -9.07 9.40
N ILE A 11 25.72 -9.04 10.33
CA ILE A 11 24.48 -8.28 10.15
C ILE A 11 24.77 -6.80 10.39
N VAL A 12 24.66 -5.98 9.36
CA VAL A 12 24.73 -4.51 9.48
C VAL A 12 23.46 -3.98 10.11
N ARG A 13 23.57 -3.40 11.29
CA ARG A 13 22.44 -2.84 12.05
C ARG A 13 22.10 -1.41 11.62
N ILE A 14 23.09 -0.63 11.22
CA ILE A 14 22.95 0.78 10.85
C ILE A 14 23.84 1.02 9.61
N ALA A 15 23.24 1.55 8.55
CA ALA A 15 23.95 2.04 7.38
C ALA A 15 23.92 3.58 7.40
N TYR A 16 25.07 4.20 7.54
CA TYR A 16 25.22 5.68 7.57
C TYR A 16 25.20 6.31 6.17
N ARG A 17 25.20 5.51 5.13
CA ARG A 17 25.15 5.94 3.71
C ARG A 17 24.39 4.87 2.91
N PRO A 18 23.84 5.24 1.73
CA PRO A 18 23.24 4.26 0.82
C PRO A 18 24.24 3.13 0.49
N VAL A 19 23.74 1.90 0.54
CA VAL A 19 24.53 0.69 0.26
C VAL A 19 23.78 -0.12 -0.80
N LEU A 20 24.54 -0.61 -1.79
CA LEU A 20 23.99 -1.48 -2.83
C LEU A 20 23.52 -2.81 -2.22
N VAL A 21 22.29 -3.20 -2.53
CA VAL A 21 21.80 -4.54 -2.21
C VAL A 21 22.24 -5.49 -3.32
N GLU A 22 23.19 -6.35 -3.02
CA GLU A 22 23.74 -7.28 -4.00
C GLU A 22 22.75 -8.38 -4.39
N GLY A 23 22.97 -8.99 -5.56
CA GLY A 23 22.16 -10.09 -6.07
C GLY A 23 20.88 -9.70 -6.78
N LEU A 24 20.45 -8.44 -6.68
CA LEU A 24 19.28 -7.91 -7.41
C LEU A 24 19.72 -7.34 -8.77
N LYS A 25 18.97 -7.67 -9.83
CA LYS A 25 19.24 -7.18 -11.19
C LYS A 25 17.96 -6.68 -11.85
N LYS A 26 18.08 -5.55 -12.57
CA LYS A 26 16.99 -4.97 -13.38
C LYS A 26 15.69 -4.78 -12.58
N ILE A 27 15.81 -4.25 -11.35
CA ILE A 27 14.64 -3.94 -10.51
C ILE A 27 13.89 -2.75 -11.09
N THR A 28 12.58 -2.88 -11.24
CA THR A 28 11.69 -1.87 -11.82
C THR A 28 10.77 -1.22 -10.78
N LYS A 29 10.44 -1.95 -9.68
CA LYS A 29 9.63 -1.43 -8.58
C LYS A 29 10.11 -1.99 -7.23
N LEU A 30 10.02 -1.15 -6.20
CA LEU A 30 10.13 -1.54 -4.79
C LEU A 30 8.81 -1.27 -4.09
N ALA A 31 8.42 -2.16 -3.17
CA ALA A 31 7.34 -1.94 -2.23
C ALA A 31 7.86 -2.25 -0.82
N CYS A 32 7.66 -1.31 0.10
CA CYS A 32 8.22 -1.36 1.44
C CYS A 32 7.11 -1.39 2.48
N GLY A 33 7.07 -2.44 3.30
CA GLY A 33 6.26 -2.45 4.52
C GLY A 33 7.08 -1.94 5.72
N SER A 34 6.53 -2.08 6.93
CA SER A 34 7.20 -1.62 8.16
C SER A 34 8.57 -2.28 8.36
N ASN A 35 8.69 -3.57 8.07
CA ASN A 35 9.91 -4.35 8.35
C ASN A 35 10.25 -5.35 7.23
N HIS A 36 9.71 -5.18 6.03
CA HIS A 36 10.02 -6.03 4.88
C HIS A 36 10.01 -5.22 3.58
N VAL A 37 10.59 -5.78 2.57
CA VAL A 37 10.70 -5.18 1.23
C VAL A 37 10.37 -6.24 0.19
N LEU A 38 9.65 -5.84 -0.82
CA LEU A 38 9.48 -6.55 -2.08
C LEU A 38 10.20 -5.80 -3.20
N ALA A 39 10.82 -6.52 -4.11
CA ALA A 39 11.44 -5.97 -5.31
C ALA A 39 10.98 -6.74 -6.54
N LEU A 40 10.42 -6.03 -7.51
CA LEU A 40 10.00 -6.56 -8.80
C LEU A 40 11.09 -6.33 -9.84
N ALA A 41 11.52 -7.40 -10.49
CA ALA A 41 12.45 -7.33 -11.61
C ALA A 41 11.71 -7.25 -12.96
N SER A 42 12.38 -6.73 -14.00
CA SER A 42 11.81 -6.56 -15.34
C SER A 42 11.35 -7.86 -16.03
N ASN A 43 11.81 -9.02 -15.54
CA ASN A 43 11.39 -10.34 -16.01
C ASN A 43 10.17 -10.90 -15.24
N GLY A 44 9.59 -10.12 -14.32
CA GLY A 44 8.46 -10.51 -13.49
C GLY A 44 8.81 -11.37 -12.27
N ALA A 45 10.11 -11.54 -11.95
CA ALA A 45 10.54 -12.16 -10.71
C ALA A 45 10.34 -11.18 -9.53
N VAL A 46 9.90 -11.70 -8.39
CA VAL A 46 9.72 -10.92 -7.16
C VAL A 46 10.63 -11.48 -6.06
N TYR A 47 11.39 -10.58 -5.47
CA TYR A 47 12.24 -10.88 -4.32
C TYR A 47 11.62 -10.30 -3.07
N ALA A 48 11.70 -11.04 -1.95
CA ALA A 48 11.27 -10.57 -0.64
C ALA A 48 12.37 -10.74 0.40
N TRP A 49 12.52 -9.77 1.32
CA TRP A 49 13.41 -9.88 2.47
C TRP A 49 12.94 -8.99 3.62
N GLY A 50 13.49 -9.21 4.82
CA GLY A 50 13.17 -8.47 6.04
C GLY A 50 12.56 -9.36 7.11
N SER A 51 11.62 -8.84 7.90
CA SER A 51 10.87 -9.60 8.89
C SER A 51 9.88 -10.55 8.21
N GLY A 52 9.77 -11.76 8.73
CA GLY A 52 8.82 -12.77 8.25
C GLY A 52 7.91 -13.31 9.36
N GLN A 53 7.82 -12.62 10.49
CA GLN A 53 7.05 -13.09 11.66
C GLN A 53 5.55 -13.17 11.39
N GLN A 54 5.03 -12.28 10.54
CA GLN A 54 3.62 -12.27 10.10
C GLN A 54 3.44 -12.87 8.70
N HIS A 55 4.38 -13.72 8.27
CA HIS A 55 4.38 -14.36 6.94
C HIS A 55 4.43 -13.40 5.74
N GLN A 56 4.70 -12.11 5.96
CA GLN A 56 4.75 -11.06 4.93
C GLN A 56 5.82 -11.27 3.84
N LEU A 57 6.73 -12.24 4.02
CA LEU A 57 7.70 -12.63 3.00
C LEU A 57 7.19 -13.68 1.99
N GLY A 58 5.94 -14.18 2.14
CA GLY A 58 5.37 -15.21 1.28
C GLY A 58 6.06 -16.57 1.37
N ARG A 59 6.95 -16.74 2.33
CA ARG A 59 7.67 -17.99 2.62
C ARG A 59 7.86 -18.15 4.12
N ARG A 60 7.96 -19.43 4.55
CA ARG A 60 8.20 -19.75 5.95
C ARG A 60 9.60 -19.27 6.38
N THR A 61 9.65 -18.53 7.47
CA THR A 61 10.87 -18.21 8.20
C THR A 61 10.85 -18.94 9.54
N VAL A 62 11.93 -19.61 9.91
CA VAL A 62 12.04 -20.29 11.20
C VAL A 62 13.14 -19.61 12.01
N GLU A 63 13.02 -19.61 13.34
CA GLU A 63 13.92 -18.91 14.25
C GLU A 63 15.41 -19.26 13.99
N ARG A 64 15.69 -20.54 13.77
CA ARG A 64 17.05 -21.03 13.47
C ARG A 64 17.68 -20.42 12.21
N THR A 65 16.85 -19.99 11.24
CA THR A 65 17.29 -19.48 9.93
C THR A 65 16.80 -18.06 9.66
N LYS A 66 16.40 -17.31 10.70
CA LYS A 66 15.89 -15.93 10.55
C LYS A 66 16.85 -14.99 9.83
N HIS A 67 18.15 -15.22 9.91
CA HIS A 67 19.15 -14.45 9.17
C HIS A 67 18.99 -14.57 7.64
N ASN A 68 18.46 -15.70 7.17
CA ASN A 68 18.19 -15.90 5.74
C ASN A 68 17.00 -15.06 5.25
N ALA A 69 16.16 -14.57 6.16
CA ALA A 69 15.08 -13.65 5.84
C ALA A 69 15.60 -12.26 5.43
N LEU A 70 16.78 -11.87 5.92
CA LEU A 70 17.41 -10.59 5.62
C LEU A 70 18.07 -10.51 4.23
N THR A 71 18.12 -11.61 3.48
CA THR A 71 18.69 -11.63 2.14
C THR A 71 17.55 -11.71 1.11
N PRO A 72 17.59 -10.87 0.04
CA PRO A 72 16.58 -10.96 -1.04
C PRO A 72 16.52 -12.37 -1.62
N ARG A 73 15.32 -12.92 -1.69
CA ARG A 73 15.07 -14.24 -2.28
C ARG A 73 13.74 -14.26 -3.01
N GLU A 74 13.70 -14.96 -4.14
CA GLU A 74 12.48 -15.38 -4.78
C GLU A 74 11.70 -16.36 -3.89
N PHE A 75 10.40 -16.44 -4.08
CA PHE A 75 9.49 -17.32 -3.35
C PHE A 75 8.36 -17.80 -4.29
N GLY A 76 7.43 -18.57 -3.79
CA GLY A 76 6.43 -19.32 -4.57
C GLY A 76 5.36 -18.51 -5.30
N LEU A 77 5.68 -17.35 -5.87
CA LEU A 77 4.78 -16.62 -6.75
C LEU A 77 4.75 -17.21 -8.16
N PRO A 78 3.58 -17.28 -8.82
CA PRO A 78 3.48 -17.60 -10.23
C PRO A 78 4.25 -16.59 -11.10
N LYS A 79 4.87 -17.05 -12.18
CA LYS A 79 5.60 -16.19 -13.13
C LYS A 79 4.67 -15.15 -13.76
N GLY A 80 5.23 -13.99 -14.09
CA GLY A 80 4.54 -12.92 -14.82
C GLY A 80 3.89 -11.89 -13.91
N THR A 81 4.48 -11.61 -12.76
CA THR A 81 4.13 -10.45 -11.93
C THR A 81 4.44 -9.17 -12.69
N VAL A 82 3.49 -8.22 -12.68
CA VAL A 82 3.57 -6.92 -13.35
C VAL A 82 3.53 -5.75 -12.38
N ASP A 83 3.00 -5.98 -11.16
CA ASP A 83 3.01 -4.99 -10.09
C ASP A 83 3.10 -5.67 -8.71
N ILE A 84 3.59 -4.91 -7.72
CA ILE A 84 3.71 -5.32 -6.32
C ILE A 84 3.28 -4.20 -5.40
N GLY A 85 2.73 -4.54 -4.23
CA GLY A 85 2.38 -3.60 -3.16
C GLY A 85 2.70 -4.18 -1.79
N ALA A 86 2.85 -3.33 -0.79
CA ALA A 86 3.10 -3.74 0.57
C ALA A 86 2.39 -2.83 1.57
N GLY A 87 1.79 -3.42 2.59
CA GLY A 87 1.37 -2.73 3.80
C GLY A 87 2.35 -3.01 4.94
N SER A 88 2.00 -2.65 6.17
CA SER A 88 2.89 -2.82 7.31
C SER A 88 3.34 -4.27 7.50
N TYR A 89 2.43 -5.22 7.37
CA TYR A 89 2.68 -6.64 7.63
C TYR A 89 2.06 -7.59 6.60
N HIS A 90 1.59 -7.05 5.48
CA HIS A 90 1.00 -7.82 4.38
C HIS A 90 1.58 -7.36 3.04
N SER A 91 1.39 -8.16 2.02
CA SER A 91 2.04 -8.00 0.72
C SER A 91 1.13 -8.41 -0.42
N PHE A 92 1.36 -7.80 -1.59
CA PHE A 92 0.58 -8.03 -2.80
C PHE A 92 1.46 -8.25 -4.02
N ALA A 93 0.92 -9.02 -4.98
CA ALA A 93 1.46 -9.13 -6.32
C ALA A 93 0.33 -9.21 -7.36
N VAL A 94 0.40 -8.38 -8.38
CA VAL A 94 -0.51 -8.39 -9.52
C VAL A 94 0.15 -9.15 -10.67
N ASN A 95 -0.55 -10.15 -11.21
CA ASN A 95 -0.05 -10.95 -12.32
C ASN A 95 -0.65 -10.45 -13.65
N LYS A 96 0.10 -10.59 -14.74
CA LYS A 96 -0.32 -10.21 -16.10
C LYS A 96 -1.63 -10.84 -16.59
N ASN A 97 -2.10 -11.91 -15.94
CA ASN A 97 -3.38 -12.56 -16.22
C ASN A 97 -4.55 -11.98 -15.41
N GLY A 98 -4.35 -10.83 -14.75
CA GLY A 98 -5.37 -10.13 -13.93
C GLY A 98 -5.57 -10.73 -12.53
N LYS A 99 -4.85 -11.79 -12.14
CA LYS A 99 -4.92 -12.32 -10.78
C LYS A 99 -4.10 -11.46 -9.83
N VAL A 100 -4.68 -11.18 -8.67
CA VAL A 100 -4.02 -10.50 -7.55
C VAL A 100 -3.80 -11.50 -6.44
N TYR A 101 -2.57 -11.57 -5.95
CA TYR A 101 -2.16 -12.43 -4.85
C TYR A 101 -1.87 -11.59 -3.62
N ALA A 102 -2.25 -12.08 -2.44
CA ALA A 102 -1.92 -11.49 -1.16
C ALA A 102 -1.39 -12.53 -0.18
N TRP A 103 -0.61 -12.07 0.79
CA TRP A 103 -0.08 -12.88 1.89
C TRP A 103 0.35 -11.98 3.06
N GLY A 104 0.58 -12.59 4.22
CA GLY A 104 0.97 -11.89 5.44
C GLY A 104 -0.15 -11.79 6.46
N LEU A 105 -0.11 -10.77 7.32
CA LEU A 105 -1.12 -10.52 8.35
C LEU A 105 -2.50 -10.32 7.72
N ASN A 106 -3.54 -10.84 8.37
CA ASN A 106 -4.93 -10.77 7.90
C ASN A 106 -5.95 -10.54 9.03
N SER A 107 -5.50 -10.09 10.20
CA SER A 107 -6.36 -9.90 11.37
C SER A 107 -7.48 -8.88 11.15
N TYR A 108 -7.28 -7.94 10.23
CA TYR A 108 -8.30 -6.99 9.78
C TYR A 108 -8.78 -7.26 8.34
N GLY A 109 -8.54 -8.45 7.80
CA GLY A 109 -8.88 -8.72 6.40
C GLY A 109 -8.06 -7.89 5.40
N GLU A 110 -6.93 -7.31 5.83
CA GLU A 110 -6.10 -6.40 5.04
C GLU A 110 -5.55 -7.04 3.76
N THR A 111 -5.44 -8.37 3.70
CA THR A 111 -5.08 -9.08 2.47
C THR A 111 -6.22 -9.13 1.44
N GLY A 112 -7.46 -8.82 1.82
CA GLY A 112 -8.65 -9.00 0.98
C GLY A 112 -9.14 -10.46 0.90
N ILE A 113 -8.56 -11.35 1.72
CA ILE A 113 -8.97 -12.74 1.85
C ILE A 113 -9.87 -12.85 3.07
N GLN A 114 -11.11 -13.29 2.89
CA GLN A 114 -12.12 -13.29 3.95
C GLN A 114 -11.84 -14.33 5.05
N GLN A 115 -11.14 -15.42 4.70
CA GLN A 115 -10.82 -16.48 5.67
C GLN A 115 -9.94 -15.93 6.82
N GLY A 116 -10.41 -16.05 8.04
CA GLY A 116 -9.72 -15.62 9.26
C GLY A 116 -9.76 -14.11 9.51
N ALA A 117 -10.39 -13.30 8.65
CA ALA A 117 -10.56 -11.88 8.91
C ALA A 117 -11.35 -11.68 10.22
N GLY A 118 -10.81 -10.83 11.12
CA GLY A 118 -11.37 -10.63 12.47
C GLY A 118 -10.70 -11.46 13.57
N ASP A 119 -9.91 -12.47 13.23
CA ASP A 119 -9.15 -13.24 14.22
C ASP A 119 -7.79 -12.57 14.46
N ASP A 120 -7.41 -12.35 15.72
CA ASP A 120 -6.24 -11.56 16.12
C ASP A 120 -4.90 -12.07 15.54
N GLU A 121 -4.78 -13.39 15.33
CA GLU A 121 -3.56 -14.02 14.82
C GLU A 121 -3.69 -14.50 13.36
N ALA A 122 -4.74 -14.05 12.64
CA ALA A 122 -4.96 -14.49 11.27
C ALA A 122 -3.81 -14.07 10.35
N VAL A 123 -3.27 -15.04 9.62
CA VAL A 123 -2.22 -14.84 8.62
C VAL A 123 -2.49 -15.66 7.37
N ILE A 124 -2.12 -15.13 6.22
CA ILE A 124 -2.08 -15.85 4.96
C ILE A 124 -0.63 -16.30 4.72
N LEU A 125 -0.38 -17.59 4.87
CA LEU A 125 0.97 -18.17 4.92
C LEU A 125 1.74 -18.06 3.60
N HIS A 126 1.01 -18.15 2.47
CA HIS A 126 1.57 -18.19 1.12
C HIS A 126 0.76 -17.29 0.19
N PRO A 127 1.35 -16.84 -0.94
CA PRO A 127 0.63 -16.06 -1.94
C PRO A 127 -0.67 -16.75 -2.36
N THR A 128 -1.80 -16.14 -2.02
CA THR A 128 -3.16 -16.65 -2.23
C THR A 128 -3.94 -15.64 -3.06
N VAL A 129 -4.76 -16.10 -4.00
CA VAL A 129 -5.57 -15.24 -4.88
C VAL A 129 -6.64 -14.52 -4.06
N ILE A 130 -6.80 -13.22 -4.30
CA ILE A 130 -7.89 -12.41 -3.73
C ILE A 130 -9.14 -12.62 -4.58
N GLU A 131 -9.94 -13.63 -4.24
CA GLU A 131 -11.17 -13.95 -5.00
C GLU A 131 -12.18 -12.78 -5.08
N PRO A 132 -12.39 -11.95 -4.03
CA PRO A 132 -13.27 -10.80 -4.10
C PRO A 132 -12.88 -9.70 -5.13
N LEU A 133 -11.64 -9.69 -5.61
CA LEU A 133 -11.22 -8.79 -6.70
C LEU A 133 -11.56 -9.35 -8.10
N LYS A 134 -11.90 -10.62 -8.20
CA LYS A 134 -12.29 -11.23 -9.48
C LYS A 134 -13.53 -10.55 -10.05
N GLY A 135 -13.44 -10.13 -11.31
CA GLY A 135 -14.56 -9.43 -11.99
C GLY A 135 -14.65 -7.93 -11.68
N LYS A 136 -13.80 -7.36 -10.82
CA LYS A 136 -13.78 -5.91 -10.56
C LYS A 136 -12.90 -5.12 -11.56
N GLY A 137 -12.29 -5.80 -12.53
CA GLY A 137 -11.37 -5.23 -13.52
C GLY A 137 -9.91 -5.49 -13.21
N ASN A 138 -9.03 -5.16 -14.18
CA ASN A 138 -7.59 -5.29 -14.00
C ASN A 138 -7.09 -4.27 -12.98
N ILE A 139 -6.33 -4.72 -11.99
CA ILE A 139 -5.69 -3.84 -11.00
C ILE A 139 -4.41 -3.27 -11.61
N THR A 140 -4.29 -1.94 -11.57
CA THR A 140 -3.15 -1.16 -12.09
C THR A 140 -2.26 -0.61 -10.98
N CYS A 141 -2.79 -0.51 -9.75
CA CYS A 141 -2.06 -0.06 -8.57
C CYS A 141 -2.65 -0.76 -7.34
N ILE A 142 -1.79 -1.22 -6.44
CA ILE A 142 -2.20 -1.80 -5.15
C ILE A 142 -1.18 -1.46 -4.09
N GLU A 143 -1.67 -0.96 -2.95
CA GLU A 143 -0.85 -0.57 -1.80
C GLU A 143 -1.57 -0.93 -0.50
N GLY A 144 -0.80 -1.11 0.57
CA GLY A 144 -1.33 -1.38 1.91
C GLY A 144 -0.94 -0.33 2.92
N GLY A 145 -1.84 -0.04 3.87
CA GLY A 145 -1.56 0.73 5.08
C GLY A 145 -1.13 -0.17 6.25
N ALA A 146 -1.42 0.25 7.49
CA ALA A 146 -1.12 -0.60 8.65
C ALA A 146 -1.99 -1.87 8.62
N HIS A 147 -3.31 -1.71 8.48
CA HIS A 147 -4.30 -2.78 8.53
C HIS A 147 -5.41 -2.61 7.48
N HIS A 148 -5.20 -1.79 6.47
CA HIS A 148 -6.13 -1.58 5.37
C HIS A 148 -5.39 -1.60 4.04
N SER A 149 -6.11 -1.60 2.95
CA SER A 149 -5.53 -1.66 1.63
C SER A 149 -6.34 -0.88 0.62
N VAL A 150 -5.67 -0.39 -0.40
CA VAL A 150 -6.25 0.37 -1.50
C VAL A 150 -5.75 -0.19 -2.82
N ALA A 151 -6.62 -0.23 -3.82
CA ALA A 151 -6.25 -0.60 -5.18
C ALA A 151 -6.98 0.28 -6.20
N VAL A 152 -6.37 0.44 -7.38
CA VAL A 152 -6.98 1.14 -8.50
C VAL A 152 -7.12 0.16 -9.66
N THR A 153 -8.28 0.18 -10.31
CA THR A 153 -8.54 -0.62 -11.51
C THR A 153 -8.20 0.19 -12.78
N GLU A 154 -8.01 -0.49 -13.89
CA GLU A 154 -7.84 0.13 -15.21
C GLU A 154 -8.99 1.07 -15.60
N ALA A 155 -10.22 0.78 -15.14
CA ALA A 155 -11.39 1.63 -15.31
C ALA A 155 -11.39 2.89 -14.42
N GLY A 156 -10.43 3.02 -13.50
CA GLY A 156 -10.33 4.15 -12.59
C GLY A 156 -11.04 3.94 -11.24
N HIS A 157 -11.61 2.76 -10.98
CA HIS A 157 -12.23 2.53 -9.68
C HIS A 157 -11.18 2.41 -8.59
N CYS A 158 -11.26 3.28 -7.58
CA CYS A 158 -10.51 3.17 -6.33
C CYS A 158 -11.25 2.22 -5.40
N LEU A 159 -10.61 1.13 -4.99
CA LEU A 159 -11.17 0.09 -4.13
C LEU A 159 -10.44 0.11 -2.78
N VAL A 160 -11.19 -0.05 -1.68
CA VAL A 160 -10.66 -0.10 -0.31
C VAL A 160 -11.21 -1.30 0.44
N TRP A 161 -10.44 -1.83 1.40
CA TRP A 161 -10.84 -2.91 2.30
C TRP A 161 -9.92 -2.98 3.52
N GLY A 162 -10.26 -3.82 4.48
CA GLY A 162 -9.52 -3.99 5.73
C GLY A 162 -10.12 -3.17 6.87
N ARG A 163 -9.28 -2.66 7.76
CA ARG A 163 -9.68 -1.86 8.92
C ARG A 163 -10.37 -0.56 8.51
N ILE A 164 -11.48 -0.21 9.19
CA ILE A 164 -12.29 0.98 8.88
C ILE A 164 -12.65 1.84 10.10
N ASP A 165 -12.32 1.41 11.32
CA ASP A 165 -12.71 2.09 12.57
C ASP A 165 -11.96 3.41 12.85
N GLY A 166 -10.99 3.80 12.00
CA GLY A 166 -10.33 5.11 11.96
C GLY A 166 -10.47 5.77 10.59
N CYS A 167 -11.64 5.61 9.97
CA CYS A 167 -12.02 6.24 8.68
C CYS A 167 -11.13 5.86 7.47
N GLN A 168 -10.37 4.76 7.57
CA GLN A 168 -9.42 4.32 6.52
C GLN A 168 -10.11 3.97 5.19
N SER A 169 -11.43 3.73 5.20
CA SER A 169 -12.19 3.40 3.97
C SER A 169 -12.56 4.62 3.13
N GLY A 170 -12.75 5.79 3.72
CA GLY A 170 -13.28 6.97 3.03
C GLY A 170 -14.71 6.80 2.50
N LEU A 171 -15.47 5.87 3.09
CA LEU A 171 -16.83 5.48 2.69
C LEU A 171 -17.84 5.85 3.77
N ASP A 172 -19.05 6.20 3.34
CA ASP A 172 -20.18 6.24 4.24
C ASP A 172 -20.56 4.81 4.67
N ILE A 173 -20.16 4.45 5.88
CA ILE A 173 -20.32 3.11 6.44
C ILE A 173 -21.79 2.70 6.52
N ALA A 174 -22.72 3.65 6.72
CA ALA A 174 -24.17 3.36 6.80
C ALA A 174 -24.73 2.84 5.46
N THR A 175 -24.04 3.05 4.36
CA THR A 175 -24.46 2.59 3.03
C THR A 175 -23.93 1.21 2.65
N LEU A 176 -23.04 0.63 3.48
CA LEU A 176 -22.40 -0.64 3.18
C LEU A 176 -23.31 -1.84 3.54
N PRO A 177 -23.27 -2.93 2.74
CA PRO A 177 -23.96 -4.17 3.09
C PRO A 177 -23.43 -4.78 4.39
N GLU A 178 -24.30 -5.22 5.28
CA GLU A 178 -23.95 -5.79 6.57
C GLU A 178 -23.07 -7.06 6.45
N ASP A 179 -23.27 -7.86 5.43
CA ASP A 179 -22.48 -9.07 5.14
C ASP A 179 -21.05 -8.76 4.67
N HIS A 180 -20.75 -7.50 4.37
CA HIS A 180 -19.38 -7.03 4.08
C HIS A 180 -18.64 -6.56 5.33
N LEU A 181 -19.30 -6.45 6.48
CA LEU A 181 -18.76 -5.84 7.69
C LEU A 181 -18.52 -6.87 8.80
N ILE A 182 -17.40 -6.72 9.50
CA ILE A 182 -17.19 -7.33 10.82
C ILE A 182 -17.24 -6.21 11.84
N ARG A 183 -18.02 -6.43 12.91
CA ARG A 183 -18.23 -5.48 14.00
C ARG A 183 -17.44 -5.89 15.24
N ASP A 184 -17.09 -4.92 16.08
CA ASP A 184 -16.46 -5.16 17.36
C ASP A 184 -17.48 -5.66 18.41
N SER A 185 -17.02 -5.93 19.63
CA SER A 185 -17.86 -6.38 20.75
C SER A 185 -18.91 -5.36 21.21
N LYS A 186 -18.79 -4.09 20.79
CA LYS A 186 -19.74 -3.00 21.04
C LYS A 186 -20.64 -2.74 19.84
N ASN A 187 -20.62 -3.62 18.83
CA ASN A 187 -21.36 -3.52 17.59
C ASN A 187 -20.95 -2.34 16.67
N ASN A 188 -19.75 -1.78 16.84
CA ASN A 188 -19.22 -0.77 15.92
C ASN A 188 -18.61 -1.45 14.69
N PRO A 189 -18.80 -0.92 13.46
CA PRO A 189 -18.12 -1.40 12.27
C PRO A 189 -16.59 -1.27 12.43
N ARG A 190 -15.88 -2.38 12.22
CA ARG A 190 -14.42 -2.44 12.44
C ARG A 190 -13.66 -2.84 11.18
N ILE A 191 -14.23 -3.76 10.40
CA ILE A 191 -13.55 -4.34 9.24
C ILE A 191 -14.49 -4.37 8.04
N LEU A 192 -13.98 -3.97 6.88
CA LEU A 192 -14.60 -4.14 5.56
C LEU A 192 -13.92 -5.32 4.86
N THR A 193 -14.62 -6.44 4.72
CA THR A 193 -14.06 -7.71 4.24
C THR A 193 -14.03 -7.84 2.71
N VAL A 194 -14.74 -6.95 2.01
CA VAL A 194 -14.88 -6.99 0.55
C VAL A 194 -14.34 -5.71 -0.07
N PRO A 195 -13.41 -5.78 -1.04
CA PRO A 195 -12.95 -4.60 -1.78
C PRO A 195 -14.12 -3.80 -2.34
N THR A 196 -14.30 -2.58 -1.85
CA THR A 196 -15.45 -1.72 -2.12
C THR A 196 -14.99 -0.43 -2.78
N ARG A 197 -15.74 0.03 -3.80
CA ARG A 197 -15.40 1.25 -4.54
C ARG A 197 -15.65 2.50 -3.70
N VAL A 198 -14.67 3.38 -3.64
CA VAL A 198 -14.81 4.76 -3.14
C VAL A 198 -15.52 5.57 -4.23
N PRO A 199 -16.69 6.15 -3.94
CA PRO A 199 -17.45 6.91 -4.93
C PRO A 199 -16.89 8.33 -5.14
N GLY A 200 -17.41 9.03 -6.16
CA GLY A 200 -17.21 10.47 -6.35
C GLY A 200 -16.02 10.86 -7.23
N PHE A 201 -15.10 9.92 -7.53
CA PHE A 201 -13.97 10.17 -8.44
C PHE A 201 -13.48 8.88 -9.10
N ASP A 202 -12.71 9.05 -10.19
CA ASP A 202 -11.95 7.98 -10.82
C ASP A 202 -10.45 8.25 -10.64
N ALA A 203 -9.75 7.27 -10.05
CA ALA A 203 -8.33 7.36 -9.76
C ALA A 203 -7.48 6.75 -10.88
N VAL A 204 -6.26 7.24 -11.02
CA VAL A 204 -5.19 6.60 -11.79
C VAL A 204 -4.08 6.06 -10.91
N TYR A 205 -4.02 6.53 -9.66
CA TYR A 205 -3.06 6.12 -8.65
C TYR A 205 -3.66 6.26 -7.25
N ALA A 206 -3.30 5.39 -6.32
CA ALA A 206 -3.62 5.53 -4.91
C ALA A 206 -2.48 4.99 -4.05
N THR A 207 -2.34 5.53 -2.85
CA THR A 207 -1.36 5.10 -1.85
C THR A 207 -1.99 5.10 -0.47
N ALA A 208 -1.48 4.26 0.42
CA ALA A 208 -1.91 4.17 1.80
C ALA A 208 -0.74 4.46 2.74
N GLY A 209 -0.98 5.33 3.72
CA GLY A 209 -0.15 5.49 4.92
C GLY A 209 -0.59 4.52 6.01
N SER A 210 -0.15 4.74 7.27
CA SER A 210 -0.57 3.85 8.35
C SER A 210 -2.09 3.77 8.49
N ASP A 211 -2.78 4.90 8.55
CA ASP A 211 -4.23 4.98 8.78
C ASP A 211 -4.92 6.04 7.90
N HIS A 212 -4.34 6.38 6.76
CA HIS A 212 -4.92 7.32 5.79
C HIS A 212 -4.58 6.91 4.37
N CYS A 213 -5.32 7.44 3.41
CA CYS A 213 -5.11 7.20 1.99
C CYS A 213 -5.08 8.50 1.19
N ILE A 214 -4.40 8.46 0.05
CA ILE A 214 -4.44 9.49 -0.98
C ILE A 214 -4.67 8.84 -2.33
N ALA A 215 -5.57 9.41 -3.14
CA ALA A 215 -5.78 9.00 -4.53
C ALA A 215 -5.57 10.18 -5.47
N ILE A 216 -4.99 9.91 -6.64
CA ILE A 216 -4.78 10.89 -7.71
C ILE A 216 -5.70 10.53 -8.88
N THR A 217 -6.44 11.51 -9.36
CA THR A 217 -7.33 11.37 -10.51
C THR A 217 -6.61 11.62 -11.84
N ARG A 218 -7.25 11.22 -12.94
CA ARG A 218 -6.70 11.43 -14.29
C ARG A 218 -6.49 12.91 -14.65
N ASP A 219 -7.32 13.80 -14.13
CA ASP A 219 -7.20 15.26 -14.30
C ASP A 219 -6.19 15.89 -13.32
N GLY A 220 -5.56 15.08 -12.47
CA GLY A 220 -4.48 15.50 -11.58
C GLY A 220 -4.94 16.11 -10.27
N LYS A 221 -6.17 15.84 -9.84
CA LYS A 221 -6.65 16.19 -8.50
C LYS A 221 -6.25 15.11 -7.49
N ALA A 222 -6.07 15.51 -6.23
CA ALA A 222 -5.85 14.59 -5.12
C ALA A 222 -7.07 14.52 -4.22
N TYR A 223 -7.43 13.30 -3.78
CA TYR A 223 -8.41 13.04 -2.74
C TYR A 223 -7.71 12.35 -1.58
N SER A 224 -8.14 12.65 -0.36
CA SER A 224 -7.60 12.03 0.86
C SER A 224 -8.71 11.69 1.83
N TRP A 225 -8.44 10.71 2.70
CA TRP A 225 -9.33 10.28 3.78
C TRP A 225 -8.56 9.50 4.84
N GLY A 226 -9.21 9.27 5.98
CA GLY A 226 -8.69 8.54 7.11
C GLY A 226 -8.22 9.44 8.25
N PHE A 227 -7.35 8.90 9.08
CA PHE A 227 -6.80 9.58 10.25
C PHE A 227 -6.01 10.82 9.89
N SER A 228 -6.24 11.94 10.62
CA SER A 228 -5.66 13.24 10.28
C SER A 228 -5.11 14.07 11.45
N GLN A 229 -4.97 13.49 12.65
CA GLN A 229 -4.51 14.23 13.84
C GLN A 229 -3.13 14.92 13.69
N THR A 230 -2.35 14.56 12.70
CA THR A 230 -1.08 15.22 12.33
C THR A 230 -1.14 15.89 10.96
N TYR A 231 -2.34 16.24 10.50
CA TYR A 231 -2.60 16.91 9.20
C TYR A 231 -2.17 16.10 7.97
N GLN A 232 -1.96 14.79 8.13
CA GLN A 232 -1.44 13.93 7.06
C GLN A 232 -2.36 13.78 5.85
N THR A 233 -3.68 14.06 5.99
CA THR A 233 -4.61 14.09 4.87
C THR A 233 -4.47 15.36 4.01
N GLY A 234 -3.82 16.40 4.50
CA GLY A 234 -3.66 17.69 3.78
C GLY A 234 -4.94 18.51 3.66
N GLN A 235 -6.00 18.20 4.43
CA GLN A 235 -7.27 18.93 4.43
C GLN A 235 -7.23 20.22 5.29
N GLY A 236 -6.11 20.48 6.00
CA GLY A 236 -5.96 21.65 6.85
C GLY A 236 -6.67 21.56 8.20
N GLN A 237 -7.12 20.36 8.58
CA GLN A 237 -7.76 20.05 9.86
C GLN A 237 -7.11 18.82 10.49
N ASP A 238 -7.18 18.73 11.81
CA ASP A 238 -6.66 17.62 12.61
C ASP A 238 -7.75 16.57 12.98
N ASP A 239 -8.98 16.78 12.54
CA ASP A 239 -10.06 15.81 12.62
C ASP A 239 -9.90 14.72 11.56
N GLU A 240 -10.46 13.54 11.80
CA GLU A 240 -10.53 12.45 10.84
C GLU A 240 -11.34 12.87 9.59
N VAL A 241 -10.89 12.43 8.43
CA VAL A 241 -11.59 12.64 7.16
C VAL A 241 -12.36 11.35 6.84
N GLU A 242 -13.64 11.33 7.25
CA GLU A 242 -14.48 10.13 7.16
C GLU A 242 -14.76 9.71 5.72
N ILE A 243 -15.04 10.68 4.85
CA ILE A 243 -15.36 10.48 3.43
C ILE A 243 -14.23 10.99 2.56
N ALA A 244 -13.91 10.27 1.50
CA ALA A 244 -12.87 10.69 0.56
C ALA A 244 -13.14 12.10 0.02
N THR A 245 -12.26 13.05 0.37
CA THR A 245 -12.45 14.48 0.16
C THR A 245 -11.35 15.05 -0.73
N HIS A 246 -11.73 15.89 -1.69
CA HIS A 246 -10.78 16.60 -2.57
C HIS A 246 -9.86 17.50 -1.75
N ILE A 247 -8.56 17.40 -1.97
CA ILE A 247 -7.58 18.31 -1.36
C ILE A 247 -7.57 19.62 -2.16
N ASP A 248 -8.16 20.68 -1.59
CA ASP A 248 -8.20 22.01 -2.20
C ASP A 248 -7.52 23.06 -1.30
N ASN A 249 -6.21 23.02 -1.28
CA ASN A 249 -5.39 23.99 -0.56
C ASN A 249 -4.43 24.74 -1.50
N THR A 250 -3.78 25.78 -1.01
CA THR A 250 -2.89 26.64 -1.80
C THR A 250 -1.67 25.90 -2.37
N ALA A 251 -1.25 24.80 -1.74
CA ALA A 251 -0.08 24.02 -2.18
C ALA A 251 -0.36 23.22 -3.44
N VAL A 252 -1.62 22.76 -3.65
CA VAL A 252 -1.99 21.87 -4.75
C VAL A 252 -2.94 22.49 -5.76
N ARG A 253 -3.62 23.59 -5.39
CA ARG A 253 -4.61 24.28 -6.26
C ARG A 253 -3.98 24.69 -7.60
N GLY A 254 -4.64 24.33 -8.69
CA GLY A 254 -4.18 24.63 -10.05
C GLY A 254 -3.00 23.79 -10.55
N LYS A 255 -2.50 22.85 -9.74
CA LYS A 255 -1.42 21.93 -10.16
C LYS A 255 -2.00 20.61 -10.65
N LYS A 256 -1.39 20.06 -11.69
CA LYS A 256 -1.67 18.70 -12.16
C LYS A 256 -0.77 17.71 -11.42
N LEU A 257 -1.33 17.05 -10.40
CA LEU A 257 -0.62 16.04 -9.63
C LEU A 257 -0.55 14.73 -10.42
N VAL A 258 0.57 14.03 -10.28
CA VAL A 258 0.85 12.78 -11.01
C VAL A 258 1.29 11.64 -10.09
N TRP A 259 1.63 11.95 -8.84
CA TRP A 259 2.08 10.98 -7.86
C TRP A 259 1.72 11.41 -6.44
N ALA A 260 1.51 10.44 -5.58
CA ALA A 260 1.36 10.63 -4.14
C ALA A 260 2.15 9.55 -3.39
N GLY A 261 2.61 9.87 -2.19
CA GLY A 261 3.20 8.93 -1.23
C GLY A 261 2.68 9.20 0.15
N ALA A 262 2.41 8.15 0.92
CA ALA A 262 1.92 8.23 2.28
C ALA A 262 2.82 7.39 3.20
N GLY A 263 3.12 7.93 4.38
CA GLY A 263 3.90 7.27 5.42
C GLY A 263 3.10 7.06 6.69
N GLY A 264 3.77 7.04 7.85
CA GLY A 264 3.09 6.89 9.14
C GLY A 264 2.14 8.07 9.41
N GLN A 265 2.72 9.26 9.50
CA GLN A 265 2.01 10.49 9.87
C GLN A 265 2.34 11.65 8.92
N PHE A 266 2.65 11.36 7.67
CA PHE A 266 2.95 12.36 6.64
C PHE A 266 2.51 11.88 5.27
N SER A 267 2.35 12.84 4.38
CA SER A 267 2.04 12.62 2.96
C SER A 267 2.88 13.52 2.08
N ALA A 268 3.09 13.07 0.87
CA ALA A 268 3.73 13.85 -0.18
C ALA A 268 2.93 13.71 -1.48
N VAL A 269 2.84 14.78 -2.25
CA VAL A 269 2.29 14.76 -3.60
C VAL A 269 3.27 15.44 -4.55
N ALA A 270 3.33 14.95 -5.78
CA ALA A 270 4.16 15.55 -6.83
C ALA A 270 3.32 15.88 -8.06
N GLY A 271 3.57 17.04 -8.62
CA GLY A 271 2.99 17.51 -9.88
C GLY A 271 4.07 17.69 -10.96
N LEU A 272 3.62 17.91 -12.18
CA LEU A 272 4.51 18.30 -13.27
C LEU A 272 5.08 19.68 -12.98
N ALA A 273 6.38 19.87 -13.19
CA ALA A 273 7.00 21.19 -13.07
C ALA A 273 6.49 22.09 -14.19
N ASP A 274 6.02 23.29 -13.84
CA ASP A 274 5.76 24.37 -14.78
C ASP A 274 7.09 24.98 -15.22
N TYR A 275 7.66 24.47 -16.30
CA TYR A 275 8.90 24.99 -16.88
C TYR A 275 8.83 26.48 -17.24
N GLY A 276 7.61 27.02 -17.45
CA GLY A 276 7.41 28.45 -17.75
C GLY A 276 7.69 29.40 -16.58
N GLN A 277 7.59 28.97 -15.33
CA GLN A 277 7.91 29.81 -14.16
C GLN A 277 9.39 29.73 -13.75
N LEU A 278 10.10 28.64 -14.07
CA LEU A 278 11.53 28.49 -13.75
C LEU A 278 12.44 29.38 -14.64
N VAL A 279 12.00 29.75 -15.83
CA VAL A 279 12.79 30.60 -16.75
C VAL A 279 12.68 32.08 -16.39
N ASN A 280 11.61 32.52 -15.73
CA ASN A 280 11.40 33.91 -15.36
C ASN A 280 12.00 34.28 -14.00
N GLY A 281 12.45 33.30 -13.20
CA GLY A 281 13.07 33.54 -11.87
C GLY A 281 14.60 33.73 -11.89
N VAL A 282 15.27 33.55 -13.04
CA VAL A 282 16.74 33.64 -13.14
C VAL A 282 17.23 34.99 -13.72
N ASN A 283 16.34 35.84 -14.17
CA ASN A 283 16.69 37.17 -14.75
C ASN A 283 16.40 38.35 -13.83
N GLY A 284 16.47 38.20 -12.54
CA GLY A 284 16.27 39.28 -11.58
C GLY A 284 17.26 39.19 -10.42
N HIS A 285 18.56 39.43 -10.68
CA HIS A 285 19.50 40.17 -9.82
C HIS A 285 20.85 40.27 -10.50
#